data_63d566da8b1b0b75a080883aeb27eb7a
#
_entry.id   63d566da8b1b0b75a080883aeb27eb7a
#
_cell.length_a   1.000
_cell.length_b   1.000
_cell.length_c   1.000
_cell.angle_alpha   90.00
_cell.angle_beta   90.00
_cell.angle_gamma   90.00
#
_symmetry.space_group_name_H-M   'P 1'
#
loop_
_entity.id
_entity.type
_entity.pdbx_description
1 polymer ?
#
loop_
_entity_poly.entity_id
_entity_poly.type
_entity_poly.pdbx_seq_one_letter_code
_entity_poly.pdbx_strand_id
1 'polypeptide(L)'
;LIGKPDVNDPPAIDERQKIFIDEMNISITTERENVNIHYTLDGSSPSSKSPSTSGEVLITKTSLVTAQNFRDGIPVSGIVQSLFTKVTPNKAVKIDEAKKGLRYQYFEGSWDQLPDFEKLEDSGSGVVSNMDISKRSQDNHFGFVFEGLILIQEQGVYTFYTDSDDGSQLYIGGDLVVDNDGLHSMTEVSGSVALSTGYHPIRVTYFEKNGGNQLNVYLESVKIPKRIISDNFLFHKK
;
A
#
# COMPACT_ATOMS: atom_id res chain seq x y z
N LEU A 1 -9.99 -11.64 -42.95
CA LEU A 1 -9.52 -11.15 -41.64
C LEU A 1 -10.15 -9.78 -41.42
N ILE A 2 -11.22 -9.74 -40.62
CA ILE A 2 -11.81 -8.48 -40.17
C ILE A 2 -10.82 -7.97 -39.13
N GLY A 3 -10.05 -6.90 -39.47
CA GLY A 3 -9.20 -6.23 -38.51
C GLY A 3 -10.03 -5.82 -37.28
N LYS A 4 -9.49 -6.09 -36.08
CA LYS A 4 -10.07 -5.49 -34.86
C LYS A 4 -10.26 -3.99 -35.14
N PRO A 5 -11.43 -3.41 -34.79
CA PRO A 5 -11.60 -1.98 -34.95
C PRO A 5 -10.44 -1.29 -34.22
N ASP A 6 -9.98 -0.19 -34.80
CA ASP A 6 -8.89 0.64 -34.22
C ASP A 6 -9.47 1.22 -32.90
N VAL A 7 -9.34 0.45 -31.84
CA VAL A 7 -9.85 0.85 -30.53
C VAL A 7 -9.01 2.02 -30.07
N ASN A 8 -9.64 3.09 -29.63
CA ASN A 8 -9.01 4.34 -29.21
C ASN A 8 -8.30 4.21 -27.84
N ASP A 9 -7.72 3.02 -27.59
CA ASP A 9 -7.12 2.68 -26.31
C ASP A 9 -5.82 3.46 -26.09
N PRO A 10 -5.70 4.17 -24.95
CA PRO A 10 -4.47 4.85 -24.58
C PRO A 10 -3.34 3.85 -24.25
N PRO A 11 -2.10 4.32 -24.15
CA PRO A 11 -1.04 3.52 -23.54
C PRO A 11 -1.39 3.14 -22.10
N ALA A 12 -0.82 2.06 -21.60
CA ALA A 12 -0.91 1.67 -20.19
C ALA A 12 0.30 2.23 -19.42
N ILE A 13 0.05 2.89 -18.30
CA ILE A 13 1.08 3.31 -17.33
C ILE A 13 1.05 2.31 -16.18
N ASP A 14 2.21 1.77 -15.78
CA ASP A 14 2.31 0.90 -14.60
C ASP A 14 2.14 1.74 -13.32
N GLU A 15 1.06 1.49 -12.59
CA GLU A 15 0.67 2.22 -11.39
C GLU A 15 0.84 1.40 -10.09
N ARG A 16 1.53 0.25 -10.14
CA ARG A 16 1.72 -0.61 -8.95
C ARG A 16 2.44 0.12 -7.82
N GLN A 17 3.31 1.07 -8.15
CA GLN A 17 3.98 1.94 -7.20
C GLN A 17 3.87 3.39 -7.67
N LYS A 18 3.27 4.26 -6.84
CA LYS A 18 3.05 5.69 -7.17
C LYS A 18 3.91 6.65 -6.36
N ILE A 19 4.67 6.15 -5.40
CA ILE A 19 5.62 6.96 -4.61
C ILE A 19 7.04 6.43 -4.75
N PHE A 20 8.03 7.31 -4.67
CA PHE A 20 9.45 6.94 -4.78
C PHE A 20 10.35 7.91 -3.98
N ILE A 21 11.58 7.49 -3.69
CA ILE A 21 12.52 8.26 -2.86
C ILE A 21 13.45 9.12 -3.74
N ASP A 22 14.27 8.51 -4.57
CA ASP A 22 15.30 9.21 -5.34
C ASP A 22 14.90 9.38 -6.80
N GLU A 23 14.75 8.28 -7.49
CA GLU A 23 14.37 8.19 -8.88
C GLU A 23 13.53 6.93 -9.12
N MET A 24 12.77 6.91 -10.19
CA MET A 24 11.91 5.79 -10.56
C MET A 24 11.83 5.64 -12.08
N ASN A 25 11.95 4.42 -12.58
CA ASN A 25 11.59 4.06 -13.95
C ASN A 25 10.11 3.69 -14.01
N ILE A 26 9.36 4.41 -14.81
CA ILE A 26 7.94 4.16 -15.05
C ILE A 26 7.81 3.38 -16.35
N SER A 27 7.12 2.26 -16.32
CA SER A 27 6.80 1.52 -17.54
C SER A 27 5.54 2.13 -18.20
N ILE A 28 5.68 2.49 -19.49
CA ILE A 28 4.58 2.96 -20.32
C ILE A 28 4.56 2.08 -21.58
N THR A 29 3.51 1.31 -21.75
CA THR A 29 3.41 0.29 -22.81
C THR A 29 2.15 0.46 -23.65
N THR A 30 2.14 -0.12 -24.83
CA THR A 30 0.95 -0.19 -25.69
C THR A 30 0.94 -1.53 -26.43
N GLU A 31 -0.23 -2.11 -26.61
CA GLU A 31 -0.43 -3.29 -27.44
C GLU A 31 -0.64 -2.95 -28.92
N ARG A 32 -0.65 -1.65 -29.25
CA ARG A 32 -0.89 -1.18 -30.62
C ARG A 32 0.38 -1.25 -31.46
N GLU A 33 0.26 -1.79 -32.65
CA GLU A 33 1.34 -1.83 -33.62
C GLU A 33 1.48 -0.52 -34.41
N ASN A 34 2.69 -0.22 -34.84
CA ASN A 34 3.02 0.94 -35.68
C ASN A 34 2.59 2.29 -35.07
N VAL A 35 2.79 2.43 -33.74
CA VAL A 35 2.57 3.69 -33.01
C VAL A 35 3.80 4.03 -32.15
N ASN A 36 3.98 5.32 -31.89
CA ASN A 36 4.95 5.84 -30.94
C ASN A 36 4.20 6.37 -29.72
N ILE A 37 4.65 6.05 -28.53
CA ILE A 37 4.12 6.64 -27.30
C ILE A 37 4.84 7.97 -27.07
N HIS A 38 4.12 9.09 -27.16
CA HIS A 38 4.61 10.37 -26.71
C HIS A 38 4.09 10.68 -25.32
N TYR A 39 4.93 11.33 -24.50
CA TYR A 39 4.61 11.61 -23.10
C TYR A 39 5.04 13.01 -22.67
N THR A 40 4.46 13.47 -21.54
CA THR A 40 4.89 14.64 -20.78
C THR A 40 4.99 14.26 -19.29
N LEU A 41 5.72 15.07 -18.51
CA LEU A 41 5.93 14.84 -17.06
C LEU A 41 5.31 15.94 -16.20
N ASP A 42 4.64 16.89 -16.83
CA ASP A 42 4.04 18.07 -16.20
C ASP A 42 2.50 18.11 -16.29
N GLY A 43 1.91 17.02 -16.83
CA GLY A 43 0.47 16.92 -17.02
C GLY A 43 -0.07 17.57 -18.28
N SER A 44 0.76 18.25 -19.09
CA SER A 44 0.34 18.79 -20.37
C SER A 44 0.01 17.68 -21.38
N SER A 45 -0.86 17.95 -22.33
CA SER A 45 -1.20 16.99 -23.38
C SER A 45 0.01 16.72 -24.27
N PRO A 46 0.37 15.46 -24.54
CA PRO A 46 1.43 15.11 -25.46
C PRO A 46 1.14 15.61 -26.89
N SER A 47 2.19 15.90 -27.61
CA SER A 47 2.17 16.23 -29.03
C SER A 47 3.20 15.43 -29.80
N SER A 48 3.20 15.46 -31.12
CA SER A 48 4.22 14.81 -31.95
C SER A 48 5.64 15.35 -31.72
N LYS A 49 5.78 16.49 -31.00
CA LYS A 49 7.07 17.07 -30.60
C LYS A 49 7.48 16.73 -29.17
N SER A 50 6.59 16.13 -28.39
CA SER A 50 6.88 15.66 -27.04
C SER A 50 7.87 14.51 -27.07
N PRO A 51 8.65 14.27 -26.00
CA PRO A 51 9.47 13.07 -25.86
C PRO A 51 8.67 11.80 -26.18
N SER A 52 9.34 10.81 -26.75
CA SER A 52 8.75 9.48 -27.02
C SER A 52 9.48 8.40 -26.24
N THR A 53 8.78 7.31 -25.97
CA THR A 53 9.34 6.12 -25.30
C THR A 53 8.87 4.84 -26.00
N SER A 54 9.68 3.79 -25.87
CA SER A 54 9.34 2.42 -26.24
C SER A 54 9.10 1.51 -25.03
N GLY A 55 9.03 2.08 -23.80
CA GLY A 55 8.81 1.26 -22.61
C GLY A 55 9.04 2.01 -21.31
N GLU A 56 10.23 2.51 -21.04
CA GLU A 56 10.58 3.09 -19.74
C GLU A 56 10.84 4.60 -19.81
N VAL A 57 10.45 5.28 -18.74
CA VAL A 57 10.67 6.72 -18.54
C VAL A 57 11.21 6.96 -17.13
N LEU A 58 12.41 7.54 -17.02
CA LEU A 58 13.00 7.90 -15.74
C LEU A 58 12.40 9.22 -15.22
N ILE A 59 11.94 9.21 -13.97
CA ILE A 59 11.55 10.40 -13.23
C ILE A 59 12.40 10.59 -11.97
N THR A 60 12.72 11.84 -11.64
CA THR A 60 13.55 12.22 -10.48
C THR A 60 12.85 13.23 -9.56
N LYS A 61 11.66 13.66 -9.91
CA LYS A 61 10.80 14.59 -9.15
C LYS A 61 9.34 14.18 -9.28
N THR A 62 8.49 14.63 -8.39
CA THR A 62 7.03 14.48 -8.51
C THR A 62 6.60 14.90 -9.90
N SER A 63 5.89 14.00 -10.60
CA SER A 63 5.52 14.16 -12.01
C SER A 63 4.11 13.66 -12.26
N LEU A 64 3.33 14.50 -12.96
CA LEU A 64 2.06 14.07 -13.53
C LEU A 64 2.34 13.57 -14.96
N VAL A 65 2.52 12.25 -15.06
CA VAL A 65 2.85 11.60 -16.33
C VAL A 65 1.60 11.52 -17.19
N THR A 66 1.69 12.05 -18.40
CA THR A 66 0.61 11.99 -19.39
C THR A 66 1.15 11.32 -20.64
N ALA A 67 0.43 10.35 -21.20
CA ALA A 67 0.87 9.61 -22.38
C ALA A 67 -0.25 9.40 -23.40
N GLN A 68 0.13 9.34 -24.68
CA GLN A 68 -0.78 9.15 -25.81
C GLN A 68 -0.06 8.43 -26.96
N ASN A 69 -0.78 7.59 -27.70
CA ASN A 69 -0.26 6.93 -28.92
C ASN A 69 -0.39 7.85 -30.14
N PHE A 70 0.66 7.90 -30.92
CA PHE A 70 0.73 8.65 -32.19
C PHE A 70 1.13 7.71 -33.36
N ARG A 71 0.56 7.99 -34.54
CA ARG A 71 0.96 7.38 -35.83
C ARG A 71 1.20 8.49 -36.83
N ASP A 72 2.38 8.51 -37.44
CA ASP A 72 2.80 9.53 -38.40
C ASP A 72 2.60 10.97 -37.87
N GLY A 73 2.85 11.18 -36.57
CA GLY A 73 2.70 12.48 -35.91
C GLY A 73 1.26 12.88 -35.57
N ILE A 74 0.28 12.00 -35.84
CA ILE A 74 -1.14 12.24 -35.54
C ILE A 74 -1.54 11.43 -34.28
N PRO A 75 -2.22 12.03 -33.30
CA PRO A 75 -2.71 11.28 -32.14
C PRO A 75 -3.78 10.26 -32.58
N VAL A 76 -3.63 9.01 -32.15
CA VAL A 76 -4.50 7.88 -32.52
C VAL A 76 -5.07 7.15 -31.32
N SER A 77 -4.99 7.71 -30.13
CA SER A 77 -5.60 7.17 -28.91
C SER A 77 -6.14 8.26 -28.00
N GLY A 78 -6.86 7.86 -26.98
CA GLY A 78 -7.11 8.69 -25.80
C GLY A 78 -5.81 9.00 -25.04
N ILE A 79 -5.90 9.90 -24.07
CA ILE A 79 -4.81 10.24 -23.14
C ILE A 79 -4.97 9.41 -21.87
N VAL A 80 -3.86 8.88 -21.32
CA VAL A 80 -3.77 8.35 -19.99
C VAL A 80 -2.91 9.26 -19.12
N GLN A 81 -3.22 9.35 -17.83
CA GLN A 81 -2.52 10.23 -16.90
C GLN A 81 -2.36 9.56 -15.54
N SER A 82 -1.18 9.65 -14.95
CA SER A 82 -0.91 9.17 -13.58
C SER A 82 0.07 10.07 -12.83
N LEU A 83 -0.21 10.31 -11.55
CA LEU A 83 0.64 11.06 -10.65
C LEU A 83 1.62 10.13 -9.92
N PHE A 84 2.90 10.45 -10.03
CA PHE A 84 3.99 9.81 -9.29
C PHE A 84 4.62 10.83 -8.35
N THR A 85 4.68 10.51 -7.07
CA THR A 85 5.09 11.45 -6.04
C THR A 85 6.45 11.08 -5.45
N LYS A 86 7.40 11.99 -5.55
CA LYS A 86 8.66 11.87 -4.82
C LYS A 86 8.42 12.20 -3.35
N VAL A 87 8.85 11.31 -2.46
CA VAL A 87 8.65 11.43 -1.02
C VAL A 87 9.97 11.34 -0.26
N THR A 88 9.98 11.88 0.95
CA THR A 88 11.07 11.69 1.91
C THR A 88 10.69 10.53 2.82
N PRO A 89 11.59 9.55 3.08
CA PRO A 89 11.31 8.46 3.99
C PRO A 89 10.98 8.94 5.40
N ASN A 90 9.97 8.36 6.02
CA ASN A 90 9.67 8.55 7.43
C ASN A 90 10.88 8.10 8.26
N LYS A 91 11.24 8.90 9.26
CA LYS A 91 12.42 8.62 10.09
C LYS A 91 12.11 7.53 11.12
N ALA A 92 13.07 6.63 11.30
CA ALA A 92 13.03 5.65 12.38
C ALA A 92 13.04 6.33 13.75
N VAL A 93 12.39 5.72 14.72
CA VAL A 93 12.43 6.15 16.12
C VAL A 93 13.65 5.59 16.84
N LYS A 94 14.20 6.37 17.77
CA LYS A 94 15.26 5.88 18.66
C LYS A 94 14.64 5.03 19.77
N ILE A 95 15.17 3.83 19.95
CA ILE A 95 14.70 2.87 20.96
C ILE A 95 15.93 2.39 21.73
N ASP A 96 15.90 2.53 23.05
CA ASP A 96 16.98 2.05 23.92
C ASP A 96 16.92 0.53 24.07
N GLU A 97 15.74 -0.04 24.23
CA GLU A 97 15.53 -1.48 24.37
C GLU A 97 14.22 -1.91 23.73
N ALA A 98 14.29 -2.91 22.84
CA ALA A 98 13.14 -3.51 22.19
C ALA A 98 13.08 -5.02 22.50
N LYS A 99 11.88 -5.52 22.78
CA LYS A 99 11.59 -6.94 22.96
C LYS A 99 10.76 -7.46 21.80
N LYS A 100 10.90 -8.75 21.51
CA LYS A 100 10.13 -9.40 20.43
C LYS A 100 8.63 -9.42 20.72
N GLY A 101 7.85 -9.27 19.63
CA GLY A 101 6.40 -9.34 19.63
C GLY A 101 5.72 -7.98 19.71
N LEU A 102 4.41 -8.00 19.63
CA LEU A 102 3.52 -6.84 19.69
C LEU A 102 2.70 -6.90 21.00
N ARG A 103 2.39 -5.75 21.56
CA ARG A 103 1.33 -5.65 22.58
C ARG A 103 -0.02 -5.77 21.88
N TYR A 104 -0.95 -6.50 22.49
CA TYR A 104 -2.32 -6.53 22.01
C TYR A 104 -3.29 -6.10 23.12
N GLN A 105 -4.41 -5.54 22.71
CA GLN A 105 -5.62 -5.37 23.50
C GLN A 105 -6.77 -6.04 22.74
N TYR A 106 -7.61 -6.73 23.48
CA TYR A 106 -8.80 -7.44 23.01
C TYR A 106 -10.04 -6.77 23.58
N PHE A 107 -11.04 -6.58 22.75
CA PHE A 107 -12.27 -5.89 23.10
C PHE A 107 -13.47 -6.74 22.67
N GLU A 108 -14.53 -6.71 23.47
CA GLU A 108 -15.81 -7.32 23.12
C GLU A 108 -16.83 -6.23 22.81
N GLY A 109 -17.52 -6.36 21.69
CA GLY A 109 -18.50 -5.40 21.23
C GLY A 109 -18.91 -5.63 19.78
N SER A 110 -20.01 -5.01 19.37
CA SER A 110 -20.53 -5.15 18.00
C SER A 110 -20.51 -3.79 17.31
N TRP A 111 -19.77 -3.70 16.22
CA TRP A 111 -19.57 -2.47 15.47
C TRP A 111 -19.81 -2.69 13.98
N ASP A 112 -20.12 -1.61 13.24
CA ASP A 112 -20.22 -1.59 11.78
C ASP A 112 -18.98 -0.96 11.14
N GLN A 113 -18.15 -0.32 11.95
CA GLN A 113 -16.86 0.28 11.62
C GLN A 113 -15.93 0.17 12.83
N LEU A 114 -14.64 0.34 12.64
CA LEU A 114 -13.67 0.35 13.74
C LEU A 114 -14.05 1.38 14.80
N PRO A 115 -14.24 0.96 16.05
CA PRO A 115 -14.57 1.90 17.13
C PRO A 115 -13.32 2.71 17.53
N ASP A 116 -13.55 3.77 18.28
CA ASP A 116 -12.48 4.43 19.00
C ASP A 116 -12.08 3.56 20.22
N PHE A 117 -11.15 2.64 20.00
CA PHE A 117 -10.66 1.70 21.01
C PHE A 117 -10.08 2.37 22.25
N GLU A 118 -9.61 3.64 22.15
CA GLU A 118 -9.07 4.36 23.31
C GLU A 118 -10.16 4.74 24.32
N LYS A 119 -11.43 4.71 23.93
CA LYS A 119 -12.58 4.98 24.79
C LYS A 119 -13.23 3.72 25.36
N LEU A 120 -12.73 2.54 25.00
CA LEU A 120 -13.26 1.27 25.45
C LEU A 120 -12.38 0.66 26.54
N GLU A 121 -12.98 -0.13 27.42
CA GLU A 121 -12.24 -0.98 28.35
C GLU A 121 -11.86 -2.28 27.61
N ASP A 122 -10.59 -2.68 27.71
CA ASP A 122 -10.14 -3.93 27.12
C ASP A 122 -10.62 -5.14 27.98
N SER A 123 -11.03 -6.20 27.31
CA SER A 123 -11.42 -7.49 27.92
C SER A 123 -10.22 -8.42 28.13
N GLY A 124 -9.06 -8.04 27.62
CA GLY A 124 -7.80 -8.77 27.78
C GLY A 124 -6.67 -8.12 27.03
N SER A 125 -5.46 -8.27 27.54
CA SER A 125 -4.26 -7.71 26.94
C SER A 125 -3.02 -8.56 27.22
N GLY A 126 -1.95 -8.33 26.44
CA GLY A 126 -0.71 -9.07 26.60
C GLY A 126 0.27 -8.83 25.47
N VAL A 127 1.11 -9.83 25.21
CA VAL A 127 2.10 -9.81 24.12
C VAL A 127 1.93 -11.05 23.27
N VAL A 128 1.96 -10.86 21.94
CA VAL A 128 1.91 -11.91 20.92
C VAL A 128 3.07 -11.76 19.96
N SER A 129 3.44 -12.81 19.25
CA SER A 129 4.56 -12.77 18.30
C SER A 129 4.21 -12.01 17.02
N ASN A 130 2.93 -12.00 16.64
CA ASN A 130 2.41 -11.38 15.41
C ASN A 130 0.97 -10.90 15.66
N MET A 131 0.27 -10.42 14.62
CA MET A 131 -1.16 -10.02 14.66
C MET A 131 -2.04 -11.28 14.75
N ASP A 132 -1.99 -11.94 15.90
CA ASP A 132 -2.66 -13.22 16.17
C ASP A 132 -3.98 -12.98 16.90
N ILE A 133 -5.10 -13.19 16.19
CA ILE A 133 -6.46 -13.05 16.73
C ILE A 133 -6.94 -14.30 17.50
N SER A 134 -6.11 -15.34 17.69
CA SER A 134 -6.46 -16.55 18.43
C SER A 134 -6.69 -16.29 19.93
N LYS A 135 -6.30 -15.12 20.43
CA LYS A 135 -6.50 -14.69 21.82
C LYS A 135 -7.92 -14.24 22.13
N ARG A 136 -8.83 -14.24 21.13
CA ARG A 136 -10.25 -13.92 21.32
C ARG A 136 -10.95 -14.99 22.19
N SER A 137 -11.95 -14.56 22.95
CA SER A 137 -12.79 -15.45 23.78
C SER A 137 -14.06 -15.90 23.05
N GLN A 138 -14.42 -15.23 21.95
CA GLN A 138 -15.62 -15.49 21.15
C GLN A 138 -15.33 -15.35 19.66
N ASP A 139 -16.18 -15.93 18.82
CA ASP A 139 -15.95 -15.94 17.36
C ASP A 139 -16.55 -14.72 16.63
N ASN A 140 -17.46 -13.99 17.25
CA ASN A 140 -18.09 -12.79 16.70
C ASN A 140 -18.09 -11.67 17.74
N HIS A 141 -18.34 -10.44 17.30
CA HIS A 141 -18.50 -9.25 18.15
C HIS A 141 -17.26 -8.94 19.00
N PHE A 142 -16.11 -8.85 18.34
CA PHE A 142 -14.85 -8.52 19.02
C PHE A 142 -13.96 -7.63 18.17
N GLY A 143 -12.93 -7.09 18.80
CA GLY A 143 -11.89 -6.31 18.12
C GLY A 143 -10.54 -6.48 18.79
N PHE A 144 -9.51 -6.13 18.05
CA PHE A 144 -8.11 -6.12 18.49
C PHE A 144 -7.42 -4.80 18.13
N VAL A 145 -6.52 -4.42 19.01
CA VAL A 145 -5.47 -3.44 18.72
C VAL A 145 -4.13 -4.13 18.93
N PHE A 146 -3.28 -4.14 17.91
CA PHE A 146 -1.91 -4.60 17.99
C PHE A 146 -0.99 -3.40 17.86
N GLU A 147 -0.06 -3.23 18.81
CA GLU A 147 0.86 -2.10 18.84
C GLU A 147 2.28 -2.53 19.12
N GLY A 148 3.21 -1.85 18.45
CA GLY A 148 4.63 -2.08 18.66
C GLY A 148 5.50 -1.34 17.67
N LEU A 149 6.52 -2.05 17.22
CA LEU A 149 7.56 -1.56 16.33
C LEU A 149 7.79 -2.57 15.21
N ILE A 150 7.89 -2.08 13.99
CA ILE A 150 8.41 -2.86 12.88
C ILE A 150 9.85 -2.47 12.61
N LEU A 151 10.75 -3.47 12.45
CA LEU A 151 12.15 -3.24 12.07
C LEU A 151 12.29 -3.22 10.54
N ILE A 152 12.64 -2.08 10.02
CA ILE A 152 12.97 -1.89 8.61
C ILE A 152 14.49 -2.04 8.45
N GLN A 153 14.93 -3.04 7.67
CA GLN A 153 16.36 -3.36 7.50
C GLN A 153 17.04 -2.48 6.47
N GLU A 154 16.31 -2.04 5.44
CA GLU A 154 16.81 -1.18 4.38
C GLU A 154 15.84 -0.04 4.10
N GLN A 155 16.37 1.15 3.84
CA GLN A 155 15.55 2.27 3.39
C GLN A 155 14.87 1.93 2.06
N GLY A 156 13.58 2.25 1.93
CA GLY A 156 12.84 1.99 0.71
C GLY A 156 11.37 2.37 0.80
N VAL A 157 10.66 2.15 -0.31
CA VAL A 157 9.20 2.15 -0.34
C VAL A 157 8.72 0.75 0.03
N TYR A 158 7.82 0.70 0.98
CA TYR A 158 7.15 -0.51 1.46
C TYR A 158 5.66 -0.40 1.20
N THR A 159 5.07 -1.43 0.63
CA THR A 159 3.62 -1.58 0.52
C THR A 159 3.16 -2.55 1.60
N PHE A 160 2.25 -2.09 2.42
CA PHE A 160 1.57 -2.91 3.42
C PHE A 160 0.19 -3.29 2.93
N TYR A 161 -0.28 -4.44 3.38
CA TYR A 161 -1.61 -4.96 3.05
C TYR A 161 -2.27 -5.45 4.33
N THR A 162 -3.55 -5.16 4.48
CA THR A 162 -4.43 -5.91 5.37
C THR A 162 -5.41 -6.69 4.53
N ASP A 163 -5.59 -7.97 4.86
CA ASP A 163 -6.52 -8.87 4.23
C ASP A 163 -7.38 -9.43 5.38
N SER A 164 -8.59 -8.93 5.50
CA SER A 164 -9.41 -9.14 6.70
C SER A 164 -10.89 -9.37 6.38
N ASP A 165 -11.56 -10.00 7.31
CA ASP A 165 -13.01 -10.17 7.46
C ASP A 165 -13.31 -9.95 8.96
N ASP A 166 -13.96 -8.90 9.41
CA ASP A 166 -14.38 -7.65 8.78
C ASP A 166 -13.25 -6.61 8.69
N GLY A 167 -13.50 -5.41 9.21
CA GLY A 167 -12.70 -4.21 9.01
C GLY A 167 -11.36 -4.16 9.74
N SER A 168 -10.37 -3.57 9.09
CA SER A 168 -9.04 -3.37 9.64
C SER A 168 -8.38 -2.08 9.16
N GLN A 169 -7.48 -1.52 9.98
CA GLN A 169 -6.61 -0.41 9.58
C GLN A 169 -5.17 -0.67 10.02
N LEU A 170 -4.21 -0.17 9.24
CA LEU A 170 -2.79 -0.25 9.56
C LEU A 170 -2.15 1.14 9.54
N TYR A 171 -1.43 1.44 10.61
CA TYR A 171 -0.72 2.71 10.80
C TYR A 171 0.78 2.47 10.93
N ILE A 172 1.59 3.33 10.33
CA ILE A 172 3.05 3.37 10.49
C ILE A 172 3.47 4.77 10.92
N GLY A 173 4.14 4.89 12.06
CA GLY A 173 4.57 6.18 12.59
C GLY A 173 3.43 7.12 13.02
N GLY A 174 2.21 6.60 13.08
CA GLY A 174 0.97 7.35 13.35
C GLY A 174 0.17 7.71 12.09
N ASP A 175 0.75 7.56 10.90
CA ASP A 175 0.05 7.80 9.63
C ASP A 175 -0.77 6.56 9.24
N LEU A 176 -2.02 6.75 8.83
CA LEU A 176 -2.87 5.70 8.26
C LEU A 176 -2.32 5.30 6.89
N VAL A 177 -1.85 4.06 6.79
CA VAL A 177 -1.26 3.50 5.56
C VAL A 177 -2.25 2.61 4.82
N VAL A 178 -3.00 1.78 5.54
CA VAL A 178 -4.05 0.95 4.94
C VAL A 178 -5.36 1.23 5.66
N ASP A 179 -6.38 1.55 4.88
CA ASP A 179 -7.76 1.72 5.34
C ASP A 179 -8.64 0.66 4.68
N ASN A 180 -8.98 -0.36 5.46
CA ASN A 180 -9.85 -1.46 5.10
C ASN A 180 -10.99 -1.58 6.12
N ASP A 181 -11.53 -0.41 6.55
CA ASP A 181 -12.59 -0.35 7.55
C ASP A 181 -13.97 -0.66 6.93
N GLY A 182 -14.87 -1.15 7.77
CA GLY A 182 -16.26 -1.44 7.42
C GLY A 182 -16.61 -2.93 7.45
N LEU A 183 -17.88 -3.23 7.16
CA LEU A 183 -18.38 -4.60 7.07
C LEU A 183 -18.12 -5.15 5.67
N HIS A 184 -17.35 -6.21 5.57
CA HIS A 184 -17.05 -6.90 4.30
C HIS A 184 -16.57 -8.33 4.56
N SER A 185 -16.80 -9.21 3.60
CA SER A 185 -16.10 -10.50 3.55
C SER A 185 -14.61 -10.28 3.30
N MET A 186 -13.83 -11.36 3.38
CA MET A 186 -12.38 -11.32 3.15
C MET A 186 -11.98 -10.40 2.01
N THR A 187 -11.38 -9.27 2.34
CA THR A 187 -11.00 -8.21 1.40
C THR A 187 -9.58 -7.73 1.69
N GLU A 188 -8.79 -7.62 0.63
CA GLU A 188 -7.42 -7.11 0.73
C GLU A 188 -7.36 -5.66 0.25
N VAL A 189 -6.78 -4.78 1.08
CA VAL A 189 -6.47 -3.38 0.75
C VAL A 189 -4.98 -3.12 1.03
N SER A 190 -4.38 -2.22 0.26
CA SER A 190 -2.97 -1.88 0.39
C SER A 190 -2.70 -0.39 0.44
N GLY A 191 -1.56 -0.04 1.03
CA GLY A 191 -1.02 1.30 1.02
C GLY A 191 0.50 1.30 1.06
N SER A 192 1.11 2.34 0.50
CA SER A 192 2.57 2.43 0.40
C SER A 192 3.11 3.59 1.23
N VAL A 193 4.25 3.37 1.87
CA VAL A 193 4.97 4.37 2.66
C VAL A 193 6.48 4.22 2.45
N ALA A 194 7.19 5.35 2.41
CA ALA A 194 8.66 5.33 2.36
C ALA A 194 9.22 5.37 3.79
N LEU A 195 10.12 4.42 4.11
CA LEU A 195 10.68 4.24 5.45
C LEU A 195 12.21 4.22 5.42
N SER A 196 12.83 4.90 6.39
CA SER A 196 14.27 4.76 6.63
C SER A 196 14.59 3.46 7.36
N THR A 197 15.85 3.04 7.33
CA THR A 197 16.32 1.90 8.14
C THR A 197 16.15 2.17 9.63
N GLY A 198 15.64 1.19 10.39
CA GLY A 198 15.43 1.25 11.83
C GLY A 198 14.04 0.86 12.28
N TYR A 199 13.69 1.21 13.52
CA TYR A 199 12.38 0.89 14.09
C TYR A 199 11.34 1.96 13.76
N HIS A 200 10.16 1.51 13.35
CA HIS A 200 9.00 2.38 13.12
C HIS A 200 7.82 1.91 13.97
N PRO A 201 7.08 2.81 14.63
CA PRO A 201 5.83 2.42 15.28
C PRO A 201 4.88 1.79 14.26
N ILE A 202 4.29 0.67 14.65
CA ILE A 202 3.22 0.00 13.91
C ILE A 202 2.02 -0.18 14.82
N ARG A 203 0.83 0.13 14.31
CA ARG A 203 -0.45 -0.17 14.95
C ARG A 203 -1.35 -0.81 13.92
N VAL A 204 -2.01 -1.91 14.29
CA VAL A 204 -3.06 -2.55 13.50
C VAL A 204 -4.30 -2.65 14.36
N THR A 205 -5.42 -2.19 13.83
CA THR A 205 -6.75 -2.32 14.44
C THR A 205 -7.60 -3.26 13.59
N TYR A 206 -8.44 -4.03 14.24
CA TYR A 206 -9.30 -5.01 13.60
C TYR A 206 -10.59 -5.17 14.39
N PHE A 207 -11.70 -5.38 13.70
CA PHE A 207 -12.93 -5.84 14.33
C PHE A 207 -13.61 -6.91 13.48
N GLU A 208 -14.38 -7.75 14.17
CA GLU A 208 -15.25 -8.77 13.61
C GLU A 208 -16.65 -8.61 14.21
N LYS A 209 -17.65 -8.53 13.35
CA LYS A 209 -19.04 -8.46 13.77
C LYS A 209 -19.71 -9.82 13.68
N ASN A 210 -19.76 -10.41 12.50
CA ASN A 210 -20.39 -11.70 12.24
C ASN A 210 -19.80 -12.38 11.00
N GLY A 211 -19.62 -13.68 11.06
CA GLY A 211 -19.27 -14.47 9.88
C GLY A 211 -17.90 -15.10 9.96
N GLY A 212 -17.06 -14.86 8.98
CA GLY A 212 -15.66 -15.26 8.98
C GLY A 212 -14.83 -14.33 9.85
N ASN A 213 -13.79 -14.83 10.50
CA ASN A 213 -12.89 -14.00 11.28
C ASN A 213 -11.44 -14.28 10.87
N GLN A 214 -10.85 -13.34 10.17
CA GLN A 214 -9.48 -13.47 9.69
C GLN A 214 -8.80 -12.11 9.59
N LEU A 215 -7.54 -12.08 9.97
CA LEU A 215 -6.65 -10.94 9.79
C LEU A 215 -5.29 -11.43 9.33
N ASN A 216 -4.89 -11.06 8.12
CA ASN A 216 -3.54 -11.25 7.62
C ASN A 216 -2.91 -9.88 7.32
N VAL A 217 -1.68 -9.69 7.71
CA VAL A 217 -0.93 -8.45 7.42
C VAL A 217 0.33 -8.80 6.65
N TYR A 218 0.45 -8.21 5.44
CA TYR A 218 1.58 -8.48 4.56
C TYR A 218 2.41 -7.22 4.36
N LEU A 219 3.64 -7.42 3.94
CA LEU A 219 4.50 -6.38 3.42
C LEU A 219 5.15 -6.82 2.10
N GLU A 220 5.47 -5.83 1.29
CA GLU A 220 6.20 -5.95 0.03
C GLU A 220 7.15 -4.76 -0.14
N SER A 221 8.26 -4.97 -0.84
CA SER A 221 9.14 -3.90 -1.33
C SER A 221 9.83 -4.36 -2.62
N VAL A 222 10.57 -3.50 -3.29
CA VAL A 222 11.35 -3.88 -4.49
C VAL A 222 12.23 -5.11 -4.26
N LYS A 223 12.75 -5.30 -3.01
CA LYS A 223 13.65 -6.42 -2.66
C LYS A 223 12.94 -7.56 -1.92
N ILE A 224 11.73 -7.35 -1.46
CA ILE A 224 10.99 -8.30 -0.65
C ILE A 224 9.67 -8.59 -1.37
N PRO A 225 9.48 -9.80 -1.94
CA PRO A 225 8.19 -10.17 -2.50
C PRO A 225 7.12 -10.17 -1.40
N LYS A 226 5.87 -9.90 -1.79
CA LYS A 226 4.72 -9.88 -0.88
C LYS A 226 4.69 -11.13 -0.01
N ARG A 227 4.68 -10.94 1.31
CA ARG A 227 4.64 -12.00 2.31
C ARG A 227 4.04 -11.50 3.62
N ILE A 228 3.52 -12.41 4.42
CA ILE A 228 3.12 -12.11 5.81
C ILE A 228 4.32 -11.51 6.57
N ILE A 229 4.07 -10.49 7.37
CA ILE A 229 5.10 -9.89 8.21
C ILE A 229 5.62 -10.96 9.18
N SER A 230 6.91 -11.25 9.11
CA SER A 230 7.54 -12.23 9.98
C SER A 230 7.70 -11.69 11.41
N ASP A 231 7.49 -12.54 12.41
CA ASP A 231 7.71 -12.27 13.85
C ASP A 231 9.11 -11.68 14.12
N ASN A 232 10.07 -11.99 13.25
CA ASN A 232 11.43 -11.48 13.37
C ASN A 232 11.55 -9.96 13.18
N PHE A 233 10.55 -9.32 12.57
CA PHE A 233 10.52 -7.87 12.35
C PHE A 233 9.65 -7.13 13.35
N LEU A 234 8.94 -7.84 14.25
CA LEU A 234 7.99 -7.26 15.18
C LEU A 234 8.54 -7.20 16.61
N PHE A 235 8.40 -6.03 17.22
CA PHE A 235 8.94 -5.72 18.54
C PHE A 235 7.98 -4.82 19.31
N HIS A 236 8.21 -4.70 20.61
CA HIS A 236 7.59 -3.68 21.47
C HIS A 236 8.65 -3.04 22.37
N LYS A 237 8.36 -1.83 22.85
CA LYS A 237 9.20 -1.17 23.86
C LYS A 237 9.10 -1.94 25.19
N LYS A 238 10.24 -2.01 25.87
CA LYS A 238 10.28 -2.54 27.25
C LYS A 238 9.49 -1.67 28.21
#